data_1a0b5b97283517a78023f9b6b2f17a66
#
_entry.id   1a0b5b97283517a78023f9b6b2f17a66
#
_cell.length_a   1.000
_cell.length_b   1.000
_cell.length_c   1.000
_cell.angle_alpha   90.00
_cell.angle_beta   90.00
_cell.angle_gamma   90.00
#
_symmetry.space_group_name_H-M   'P 1'
#
loop_
_entity.id
_entity.type
_entity.pdbx_description
1 polymer ?
#
loop_
_entity_poly.entity_id
_entity_poly.type
_entity_poly.pdbx_seq_one_letter_code
_entity_poly.pdbx_strand_id
1 'polypeptide(L)'
;TLRVGQMIVPATGRLGKSTAHVTALASKGWIGGILLLNGTKSGFTTEVKYYDSLMKNQGFLPLIYSADAEPTLVNRKIQGTRTVPKTNTIKHLDSVRYFTKIISEDLNEIGINQNFAPVIDASPNKVVSNRSFGLDMDTVINFSKAFISVTQDHQVAATAKHFPGHGGVIADSHLET
;
A
#
# COMPACT_ATOMS: atom_id res chain seq x y z
N THR A 1 -21.49 12.48 -11.80
CA THR A 1 -20.10 12.31 -12.32
C THR A 1 -19.07 12.46 -11.20
N LEU A 2 -19.13 13.55 -10.39
CA LEU A 2 -18.18 13.76 -9.28
C LEU A 2 -18.22 12.62 -8.24
N ARG A 3 -19.39 12.12 -7.85
CA ARG A 3 -19.53 11.01 -6.89
C ARG A 3 -18.90 9.71 -7.39
N VAL A 4 -19.03 9.40 -8.67
CA VAL A 4 -18.38 8.22 -9.27
C VAL A 4 -16.88 8.42 -9.34
N GLY A 5 -16.41 9.64 -9.64
CA GLY A 5 -15.00 9.98 -9.64
C GLY A 5 -14.31 9.68 -8.29
N GLN A 6 -15.00 9.91 -7.17
CA GLN A 6 -14.46 9.61 -5.84
C GLN A 6 -14.14 8.11 -5.60
N MET A 7 -14.63 7.22 -6.44
CA MET A 7 -14.34 5.77 -6.39
C MET A 7 -13.15 5.37 -7.28
N ILE A 8 -12.59 6.30 -8.05
CA ILE A 8 -11.50 6.02 -9.00
C ILE A 8 -10.16 6.36 -8.37
N VAL A 9 -9.23 5.41 -8.42
CA VAL A 9 -7.87 5.52 -7.87
C VAL A 9 -6.87 5.14 -8.96
N PRO A 10 -6.43 6.09 -9.81
CA PRO A 10 -5.38 5.82 -10.78
C PRO A 10 -4.04 5.60 -10.09
N ALA A 11 -3.16 4.83 -10.72
CA ALA A 11 -1.80 4.67 -10.27
C ALA A 11 -0.88 5.70 -10.94
N THR A 12 0.07 6.23 -10.16
CA THR A 12 1.22 7.02 -10.64
C THR A 12 2.53 6.29 -10.33
N GLY A 13 3.67 6.92 -10.62
CA GLY A 13 4.98 6.31 -10.50
C GLY A 13 5.39 5.58 -11.78
N ARG A 14 6.53 4.88 -11.72
CA ARG A 14 7.18 4.31 -12.93
C ARG A 14 6.29 3.33 -13.73
N LEU A 15 5.37 2.63 -13.07
CA LEU A 15 4.46 1.67 -13.71
C LEU A 15 3.01 2.19 -13.80
N GLY A 16 2.78 3.43 -13.38
CA GLY A 16 1.46 4.06 -13.40
C GLY A 16 1.19 4.86 -14.68
N LYS A 17 0.15 5.69 -14.60
CA LYS A 17 -0.18 6.67 -15.63
C LYS A 17 0.75 7.89 -15.53
N SER A 18 0.88 8.63 -16.62
CA SER A 18 1.65 9.89 -16.60
C SER A 18 1.06 10.89 -15.62
N THR A 19 1.91 11.68 -14.99
CA THR A 19 1.48 12.76 -14.07
C THR A 19 0.50 13.72 -14.78
N ALA A 20 0.73 14.06 -16.05
CA ALA A 20 -0.18 14.92 -16.81
C ALA A 20 -1.60 14.33 -16.91
N HIS A 21 -1.71 13.01 -17.14
CA HIS A 21 -3.01 12.34 -17.20
C HIS A 21 -3.74 12.38 -15.84
N VAL A 22 -3.04 12.03 -14.76
CA VAL A 22 -3.63 12.03 -13.41
C VAL A 22 -3.99 13.44 -12.96
N THR A 23 -3.15 14.44 -13.25
CA THR A 23 -3.44 15.85 -12.99
C THR A 23 -4.70 16.32 -13.71
N ALA A 24 -4.88 15.94 -14.97
CA ALA A 24 -6.09 16.28 -15.73
C ALA A 24 -7.38 15.70 -15.11
N LEU A 25 -7.31 14.51 -14.51
CA LEU A 25 -8.44 13.90 -13.79
C LEU A 25 -8.66 14.59 -12.42
N ALA A 26 -7.60 14.83 -11.67
CA ALA A 26 -7.63 15.48 -10.36
C ALA A 26 -8.22 16.90 -10.46
N SER A 27 -7.79 17.68 -11.45
CA SER A 27 -8.30 19.06 -11.70
C SER A 27 -9.79 19.13 -12.02
N LYS A 28 -10.42 17.99 -12.37
CA LYS A 28 -11.86 17.88 -12.62
C LYS A 28 -12.62 17.27 -11.44
N GLY A 29 -11.93 16.89 -10.35
CA GLY A 29 -12.51 16.16 -9.23
C GLY A 29 -12.99 14.74 -9.62
N TRP A 30 -12.38 14.12 -10.61
CA TRP A 30 -12.78 12.81 -11.15
C TRP A 30 -12.03 11.63 -10.56
N ILE A 31 -11.25 11.86 -9.51
CA ILE A 31 -10.55 10.82 -8.74
C ILE A 31 -10.76 11.05 -7.24
N GLY A 32 -10.78 9.97 -6.46
CA GLY A 32 -10.86 10.00 -5.01
C GLY A 32 -9.56 9.62 -4.32
N GLY A 33 -8.60 9.11 -5.07
CA GLY A 33 -7.28 8.74 -4.53
C GLY A 33 -6.26 8.52 -5.62
N ILE A 34 -5.01 8.25 -5.20
CA ILE A 34 -3.87 7.93 -6.07
C ILE A 34 -3.11 6.75 -5.48
N LEU A 35 -2.86 5.71 -6.28
CA LEU A 35 -1.94 4.63 -5.93
C LEU A 35 -0.51 5.03 -6.36
N LEU A 36 0.39 5.19 -5.39
CA LEU A 36 1.81 5.50 -5.61
C LEU A 36 2.58 4.21 -5.89
N LEU A 37 2.95 3.99 -7.17
CA LEU A 37 3.44 2.69 -7.63
C LEU A 37 4.85 2.77 -8.23
N ASN A 38 5.84 2.22 -7.50
CA ASN A 38 7.26 2.17 -7.85
C ASN A 38 7.90 3.55 -8.11
N GLY A 39 8.36 4.17 -7.03
CA GLY A 39 9.04 5.45 -7.04
C GLY A 39 10.02 5.62 -5.88
N THR A 40 10.35 6.85 -5.57
CA THR A 40 11.21 7.20 -4.43
C THR A 40 10.41 7.91 -3.35
N LYS A 41 10.87 7.80 -2.09
CA LYS A 41 10.27 8.50 -0.93
C LYS A 41 10.17 10.01 -1.20
N SER A 42 11.24 10.63 -1.67
CA SER A 42 11.25 12.07 -1.98
C SER A 42 10.33 12.45 -3.15
N GLY A 43 10.30 11.63 -4.21
CA GLY A 43 9.43 11.85 -5.36
C GLY A 43 7.96 11.78 -4.98
N PHE A 44 7.57 10.76 -4.22
CA PHE A 44 6.19 10.62 -3.74
C PHE A 44 5.78 11.71 -2.75
N THR A 45 6.69 12.15 -1.87
CA THR A 45 6.43 13.30 -0.99
C THR A 45 6.14 14.57 -1.79
N THR A 46 6.90 14.81 -2.86
CA THR A 46 6.66 15.97 -3.75
C THR A 46 5.32 15.84 -4.47
N GLU A 47 5.01 14.64 -4.95
CA GLU A 47 3.77 14.35 -5.67
C GLU A 47 2.52 14.54 -4.79
N VAL A 48 2.55 14.01 -3.55
CA VAL A 48 1.47 14.18 -2.56
C VAL A 48 1.24 15.67 -2.28
N LYS A 49 2.29 16.43 -1.98
CA LYS A 49 2.18 17.88 -1.73
C LYS A 49 1.59 18.64 -2.91
N TYR A 50 1.96 18.26 -4.13
CA TYR A 50 1.41 18.86 -5.34
C TYR A 50 -0.10 18.63 -5.44
N TYR A 51 -0.56 17.38 -5.31
CA TYR A 51 -1.99 17.08 -5.41
C TYR A 51 -2.80 17.63 -4.24
N ASP A 52 -2.27 17.65 -3.02
CA ASP A 52 -2.92 18.29 -1.87
C ASP A 52 -3.18 19.78 -2.14
N SER A 53 -2.18 20.47 -2.68
CA SER A 53 -2.31 21.88 -3.06
C SER A 53 -3.32 22.05 -4.18
N LEU A 54 -3.30 21.19 -5.19
CA LEU A 54 -4.24 21.22 -6.32
C LEU A 54 -5.68 21.05 -5.85
N MET A 55 -5.95 20.01 -5.04
CA MET A 55 -7.29 19.71 -4.54
C MET A 55 -7.82 20.84 -3.65
N LYS A 56 -6.98 21.36 -2.75
CA LYS A 56 -7.31 22.49 -1.87
C LYS A 56 -7.68 23.73 -2.67
N ASN A 57 -6.89 24.09 -3.68
CA ASN A 57 -7.12 25.29 -4.51
C ASN A 57 -8.39 25.18 -5.36
N GLN A 58 -8.81 23.96 -5.71
CA GLN A 58 -10.04 23.69 -6.46
C GLN A 58 -11.27 23.52 -5.55
N GLY A 59 -11.11 23.52 -4.24
CA GLY A 59 -12.19 23.28 -3.29
C GLY A 59 -12.72 21.84 -3.30
N PHE A 60 -11.88 20.86 -3.72
CA PHE A 60 -12.22 19.45 -3.74
C PHE A 60 -11.83 18.76 -2.41
N LEU A 61 -12.38 17.55 -2.18
CA LEU A 61 -12.00 16.72 -1.04
C LEU A 61 -10.53 16.28 -1.16
N PRO A 62 -9.82 16.10 -0.04
CA PRO A 62 -8.49 15.51 -0.03
C PRO A 62 -8.50 14.13 -0.70
N LEU A 63 -7.40 13.76 -1.36
CA LEU A 63 -7.23 12.45 -1.97
C LEU A 63 -6.79 11.40 -0.95
N ILE A 64 -7.15 10.15 -1.22
CA ILE A 64 -6.55 8.99 -0.54
C ILE A 64 -5.28 8.61 -1.29
N TYR A 65 -4.14 8.60 -0.60
CA TYR A 65 -2.86 8.14 -1.15
C TYR A 65 -2.59 6.72 -0.66
N SER A 66 -2.51 5.79 -1.60
CA SER A 66 -2.34 4.37 -1.32
C SER A 66 -0.97 3.87 -1.78
N ALA A 67 -0.44 2.85 -1.12
CA ALA A 67 0.74 2.12 -1.57
C ALA A 67 0.69 0.63 -1.19
N ASP A 68 1.45 -0.20 -1.92
CA ASP A 68 1.76 -1.58 -1.54
C ASP A 68 3.02 -1.61 -0.67
N ALA A 69 2.90 -1.27 0.61
CA ALA A 69 4.02 -1.19 1.54
C ALA A 69 4.04 -2.37 2.53
N GLU A 70 3.94 -3.59 2.01
CA GLU A 70 4.21 -4.81 2.80
C GLU A 70 5.73 -5.00 2.99
N PRO A 71 6.20 -5.64 4.07
CA PRO A 71 7.63 -5.72 4.38
C PRO A 71 8.49 -6.25 3.22
N THR A 72 8.02 -7.28 2.50
CA THR A 72 8.76 -7.85 1.36
C THR A 72 8.91 -6.87 0.19
N LEU A 73 7.98 -5.93 -0.01
CA LEU A 73 7.92 -5.10 -1.21
C LEU A 73 8.31 -3.64 -0.99
N VAL A 74 8.15 -3.10 0.22
CA VAL A 74 8.23 -1.66 0.47
C VAL A 74 9.55 -1.06 -0.01
N ASN A 75 10.69 -1.65 0.32
CA ASN A 75 12.00 -1.12 -0.08
C ASN A 75 12.24 -1.13 -1.59
N ARG A 76 11.60 -2.06 -2.32
CA ARG A 76 11.66 -2.12 -3.78
C ARG A 76 10.69 -1.13 -4.43
N LYS A 77 9.50 -0.97 -3.85
CA LYS A 77 8.43 -0.14 -4.41
C LYS A 77 8.57 1.33 -4.06
N ILE A 78 9.16 1.62 -2.89
CA ILE A 78 9.39 2.99 -2.41
C ILE A 78 10.86 3.12 -2.00
N GLN A 79 11.71 3.41 -2.97
CA GLN A 79 13.15 3.58 -2.72
C GLN A 79 13.40 4.75 -1.77
N GLY A 80 14.34 4.56 -0.84
CA GLY A 80 14.66 5.56 0.20
C GLY A 80 13.85 5.42 1.48
N THR A 81 12.96 4.41 1.60
CA THR A 81 12.40 3.98 2.89
C THR A 81 13.45 3.21 3.71
N ARG A 82 13.27 3.20 5.02
CA ARG A 82 14.11 2.41 5.94
C ARG A 82 14.04 0.93 5.59
N THR A 83 15.19 0.23 5.70
CA THR A 83 15.26 -1.19 5.34
C THR A 83 14.49 -2.05 6.34
N VAL A 84 13.64 -2.93 5.81
CA VAL A 84 12.90 -3.92 6.57
C VAL A 84 13.11 -5.32 5.97
N PRO A 85 13.06 -6.40 6.77
CA PRO A 85 13.22 -7.76 6.29
C PRO A 85 12.00 -8.21 5.46
N LYS A 86 12.15 -9.31 4.71
CA LYS A 86 11.01 -9.94 4.02
C LYS A 86 9.99 -10.47 5.04
N THR A 87 8.70 -10.38 4.72
CA THR A 87 7.61 -10.78 5.61
C THR A 87 7.79 -12.18 6.19
N ASN A 88 8.12 -13.16 5.36
CA ASN A 88 8.28 -14.56 5.77
C ASN A 88 9.50 -14.80 6.68
N THR A 89 10.41 -13.85 6.83
CA THR A 89 11.57 -13.95 7.75
C THR A 89 11.30 -13.35 9.12
N ILE A 90 10.19 -12.65 9.31
CA ILE A 90 9.77 -12.10 10.59
C ILE A 90 9.11 -13.22 11.41
N LYS A 91 9.74 -13.65 12.50
CA LYS A 91 9.32 -14.82 13.28
C LYS A 91 8.81 -14.50 14.69
N HIS A 92 8.86 -13.24 15.11
CA HIS A 92 8.45 -12.81 16.44
C HIS A 92 7.44 -11.67 16.34
N LEU A 93 6.42 -11.69 17.20
CA LEU A 93 5.35 -10.69 17.21
C LEU A 93 5.88 -9.27 17.47
N ASP A 94 6.86 -9.12 18.33
CA ASP A 94 7.48 -7.82 18.60
C ASP A 94 8.25 -7.29 17.40
N SER A 95 8.84 -8.18 16.60
CA SER A 95 9.48 -7.80 15.33
C SER A 95 8.45 -7.34 14.30
N VAL A 96 7.26 -7.97 14.26
CA VAL A 96 6.14 -7.50 13.42
C VAL A 96 5.79 -6.07 13.82
N ARG A 97 5.54 -5.81 15.11
CA ARG A 97 5.22 -4.47 15.61
C ARG A 97 6.30 -3.44 15.27
N TYR A 98 7.56 -3.80 15.51
CA TYR A 98 8.69 -2.91 15.26
C TYR A 98 8.82 -2.52 13.79
N PHE A 99 8.84 -3.50 12.87
CA PHE A 99 8.99 -3.21 11.45
C PHE A 99 7.74 -2.56 10.85
N THR A 100 6.54 -2.89 11.33
CA THR A 100 5.31 -2.21 10.91
C THR A 100 5.32 -0.75 11.32
N LYS A 101 5.80 -0.42 12.52
CA LYS A 101 5.99 0.96 12.97
C LYS A 101 6.91 1.73 12.01
N ILE A 102 8.07 1.15 11.67
CA ILE A 102 9.02 1.76 10.72
C ILE A 102 8.34 2.06 9.38
N ILE A 103 7.60 1.09 8.83
CA ILE A 103 6.87 1.27 7.56
C ILE A 103 5.84 2.40 7.69
N SER A 104 5.03 2.38 8.74
CA SER A 104 3.95 3.35 8.94
C SER A 104 4.47 4.78 9.12
N GLU A 105 5.59 4.95 9.82
CA GLU A 105 6.26 6.24 9.95
C GLU A 105 6.79 6.74 8.60
N ASP A 106 7.41 5.86 7.78
CA ASP A 106 7.86 6.22 6.42
C ASP A 106 6.69 6.61 5.52
N LEU A 107 5.55 5.91 5.62
CA LEU A 107 4.34 6.25 4.88
C LEU A 107 3.78 7.62 5.29
N ASN A 108 3.74 7.92 6.59
CA ASN A 108 3.30 9.21 7.11
C ASN A 108 4.21 10.37 6.64
N GLU A 109 5.53 10.17 6.65
CA GLU A 109 6.47 11.18 6.17
C GLU A 109 6.27 11.52 4.67
N ILE A 110 5.79 10.55 3.89
CA ILE A 110 5.42 10.74 2.48
C ILE A 110 4.05 11.44 2.36
N GLY A 111 3.13 11.18 3.29
CA GLY A 111 1.72 11.57 3.23
C GLY A 111 0.80 10.45 2.71
N ILE A 112 1.28 9.20 2.69
CA ILE A 112 0.46 8.03 2.34
C ILE A 112 -0.42 7.67 3.54
N ASN A 113 -1.74 7.60 3.32
CA ASN A 113 -2.73 7.36 4.36
C ASN A 113 -3.48 6.02 4.21
N GLN A 114 -3.12 5.20 3.19
CA GLN A 114 -3.64 3.84 3.02
C GLN A 114 -2.51 2.90 2.58
N ASN A 115 -2.39 1.75 3.25
CA ASN A 115 -1.45 0.69 2.92
C ASN A 115 -2.20 -0.58 2.49
N PHE A 116 -1.93 -1.08 1.29
CA PHE A 116 -2.44 -2.38 0.82
C PHE A 116 -1.62 -3.53 1.42
N ALA A 117 -1.68 -3.66 2.74
CA ALA A 117 -1.05 -4.68 3.57
C ALA A 117 -1.85 -4.85 4.88
N PRO A 118 -1.74 -6.00 5.57
CA PRO A 118 -0.83 -7.13 5.32
C PRO A 118 -1.37 -8.15 4.30
N VAL A 119 -0.48 -9.05 3.85
CA VAL A 119 -0.88 -10.28 3.14
C VAL A 119 -1.27 -11.34 4.16
N ILE A 120 -2.54 -11.78 4.10
CA ILE A 120 -3.12 -12.76 5.03
C ILE A 120 -3.28 -14.16 4.42
N ASP A 121 -2.76 -14.37 3.22
CA ASP A 121 -2.78 -15.68 2.56
C ASP A 121 -1.80 -16.64 3.26
N ALA A 122 -2.30 -17.71 3.86
CA ALA A 122 -1.50 -18.83 4.38
C ALA A 122 -1.32 -19.86 3.27
N SER A 123 -0.33 -19.68 2.39
CA SER A 123 -0.24 -20.46 1.16
C SER A 123 1.20 -20.75 0.73
N PRO A 124 1.47 -21.95 0.18
CA PRO A 124 2.72 -22.27 -0.47
C PRO A 124 2.85 -21.66 -1.89
N ASN A 125 1.83 -20.96 -2.40
CA ASN A 125 1.83 -20.34 -3.71
C ASN A 125 3.04 -19.40 -3.86
N LYS A 126 3.78 -19.53 -4.98
CA LYS A 126 5.01 -18.77 -5.23
C LYS A 126 4.80 -17.25 -5.27
N VAL A 127 3.62 -16.79 -5.66
CA VAL A 127 3.28 -15.36 -5.74
C VAL A 127 3.18 -14.72 -4.35
N VAL A 128 2.73 -15.47 -3.35
CA VAL A 128 2.54 -14.98 -1.98
C VAL A 128 3.58 -15.46 -0.99
N SER A 129 4.33 -16.53 -1.26
CA SER A 129 5.14 -17.30 -0.30
C SER A 129 6.08 -16.47 0.58
N ASN A 130 6.80 -15.49 0.03
CA ASN A 130 7.71 -14.64 0.80
C ASN A 130 7.05 -13.33 1.28
N ARG A 131 5.79 -13.13 0.94
CA ARG A 131 4.98 -11.95 1.29
C ARG A 131 4.04 -12.22 2.46
N SER A 132 3.76 -13.51 2.76
CA SER A 132 2.98 -13.96 3.91
C SER A 132 3.84 -14.20 5.14
N PHE A 133 3.23 -14.17 6.33
CA PHE A 133 3.88 -14.51 7.60
C PHE A 133 4.13 -16.02 7.77
N GLY A 134 3.61 -16.87 6.89
CA GLY A 134 3.84 -18.31 6.91
C GLY A 134 2.65 -19.13 6.43
N LEU A 135 2.68 -20.42 6.76
CA LEU A 135 1.63 -21.40 6.41
C LEU A 135 0.71 -21.70 7.59
N ASP A 136 1.16 -21.44 8.82
CA ASP A 136 0.35 -21.64 10.01
C ASP A 136 -0.68 -20.52 10.16
N MET A 137 -1.94 -20.88 10.15
CA MET A 137 -3.07 -19.95 10.14
C MET A 137 -3.10 -19.08 11.40
N ASP A 138 -2.81 -19.64 12.58
CA ASP A 138 -2.81 -18.90 13.84
C ASP A 138 -1.69 -17.84 13.87
N THR A 139 -0.52 -18.18 13.36
CA THR A 139 0.59 -17.24 13.18
C THR A 139 0.19 -16.11 12.23
N VAL A 140 -0.38 -16.44 11.06
CA VAL A 140 -0.82 -15.43 10.07
C VAL A 140 -1.86 -14.50 10.68
N ILE A 141 -2.86 -15.03 11.40
CA ILE A 141 -3.90 -14.24 12.06
C ILE A 141 -3.29 -13.30 13.11
N ASN A 142 -2.47 -13.83 14.01
CA ASN A 142 -1.92 -13.05 15.12
C ASN A 142 -0.95 -11.96 14.64
N PHE A 143 -0.09 -12.27 13.67
CA PHE A 143 0.86 -11.31 13.12
C PHE A 143 0.15 -10.25 12.27
N SER A 144 -0.87 -10.65 11.50
CA SER A 144 -1.67 -9.70 10.72
C SER A 144 -2.48 -8.76 11.60
N LYS A 145 -3.06 -9.24 12.70
CA LYS A 145 -3.73 -8.38 13.71
C LYS A 145 -2.77 -7.33 14.26
N ALA A 146 -1.54 -7.74 14.63
CA ALA A 146 -0.54 -6.81 15.13
C ALA A 146 -0.11 -5.79 14.06
N PHE A 147 0.07 -6.23 12.81
CA PHE A 147 0.39 -5.35 11.68
C PHE A 147 -0.72 -4.31 11.48
N ILE A 148 -1.99 -4.74 11.42
CA ILE A 148 -3.15 -3.86 11.24
C ILE A 148 -3.24 -2.85 12.39
N SER A 149 -3.16 -3.31 13.64
CA SER A 149 -3.22 -2.43 14.81
C SER A 149 -2.16 -1.33 14.75
N VAL A 150 -0.88 -1.70 14.58
CA VAL A 150 0.22 -0.73 14.52
C VAL A 150 0.07 0.24 13.34
N THR A 151 -0.35 -0.24 12.17
CA THR A 151 -0.58 0.61 11.00
C THR A 151 -1.65 1.66 11.30
N GLN A 152 -2.78 1.24 11.90
CA GLN A 152 -3.90 2.13 12.22
C GLN A 152 -3.58 3.07 13.39
N ASP A 153 -2.79 2.64 14.38
CA ASP A 153 -2.29 3.49 15.47
C ASP A 153 -1.42 4.66 14.93
N HIS A 154 -0.82 4.48 13.75
CA HIS A 154 -0.10 5.52 13.01
C HIS A 154 -0.97 6.24 11.97
N GLN A 155 -2.30 6.15 12.08
CA GLN A 155 -3.26 6.85 11.21
C GLN A 155 -3.15 6.51 9.72
N VAL A 156 -2.64 5.33 9.39
CA VAL A 156 -2.63 4.74 8.05
C VAL A 156 -3.68 3.64 7.99
N ALA A 157 -4.61 3.70 7.05
CA ALA A 157 -5.60 2.64 6.86
C ALA A 157 -4.91 1.36 6.36
N ALA A 158 -5.05 0.25 7.08
CA ALA A 158 -4.55 -1.06 6.65
C ALA A 158 -5.60 -1.78 5.80
N THR A 159 -5.15 -2.44 4.73
CA THR A 159 -6.01 -3.23 3.84
C THR A 159 -5.46 -4.65 3.74
N ALA A 160 -6.07 -5.57 4.48
CA ALA A 160 -5.73 -6.99 4.41
C ALA A 160 -6.02 -7.56 3.02
N LYS A 161 -5.11 -8.35 2.48
CA LYS A 161 -5.21 -8.93 1.13
C LYS A 161 -4.66 -10.37 1.12
N HIS A 162 -5.14 -11.20 0.22
CA HIS A 162 -6.06 -10.94 -0.88
C HIS A 162 -7.43 -11.58 -0.56
N PHE A 163 -8.51 -10.88 -0.77
CA PHE A 163 -9.85 -11.43 -0.60
C PHE A 163 -10.43 -11.83 -1.97
N PRO A 164 -11.10 -12.99 -2.10
CA PRO A 164 -11.41 -14.02 -1.08
C PRO A 164 -10.23 -14.93 -0.72
N GLY A 165 -9.05 -14.76 -1.31
CA GLY A 165 -7.80 -15.46 -1.03
C GLY A 165 -7.06 -15.87 -2.30
N HIS A 166 -5.71 -15.77 -2.26
CA HIS A 166 -4.80 -16.19 -3.35
C HIS A 166 -4.11 -17.54 -3.02
N GLY A 167 -4.46 -18.14 -1.88
CA GLY A 167 -3.78 -19.30 -1.34
C GLY A 167 -4.17 -20.64 -1.95
N GLY A 168 -5.38 -20.76 -2.48
CA GLY A 168 -5.94 -22.01 -3.00
C GLY A 168 -5.60 -22.32 -4.45
N VAL A 169 -4.90 -21.45 -5.15
CA VAL A 169 -4.52 -21.59 -6.56
C VAL A 169 -3.01 -21.55 -6.73
N ILE A 170 -2.49 -22.33 -7.68
CA ILE A 170 -1.06 -22.36 -8.01
C ILE A 170 -0.73 -21.28 -9.05
N ALA A 171 -1.70 -20.93 -9.89
CA ALA A 171 -1.56 -19.97 -10.96
C ALA A 171 -1.41 -18.51 -10.46
N ASP A 172 -0.69 -17.70 -11.22
CA ASP A 172 -0.64 -16.25 -11.03
C ASP A 172 -1.81 -15.60 -11.77
N SER A 173 -2.75 -15.03 -11.04
CA SER A 173 -3.95 -14.36 -11.61
C SER A 173 -3.63 -13.15 -12.49
N HIS A 174 -2.38 -12.69 -12.55
CA HIS A 174 -1.94 -11.67 -13.50
C HIS A 174 -1.59 -12.27 -14.88
N LEU A 175 -1.37 -13.58 -14.95
CA LEU A 175 -0.90 -14.26 -16.15
C LEU A 175 -1.90 -15.29 -16.69
N GLU A 176 -2.75 -15.83 -15.81
CA GLU A 176 -3.68 -16.93 -16.12
C GLU A 176 -5.06 -16.65 -15.52
N THR A 177 -6.12 -17.03 -16.24
CA THR A 177 -7.53 -16.94 -15.82
C THR A 177 -8.10 -18.30 -15.48
#